data_abb668c0da29eb0363f78d397350d387
#
_entry.id   abb668c0da29eb0363f78d397350d387
#
_cell.length_a   1.000
_cell.length_b   1.000
_cell.length_c   1.000
_cell.angle_alpha   90.00
_cell.angle_beta   90.00
_cell.angle_gamma   90.00
#
_symmetry.space_group_name_H-M   'P 1'
#
loop_
_entity.id
_entity.type
_entity.pdbx_description
1 polymer ?
#
loop_
_entity_poly.entity_id
_entity_poly.type
_entity_poly.pdbx_seq_one_letter_code
_entity_poly.pdbx_strand_id
1 'polypeptide(L)'
;LLDQISVEIDEEKEISQLAEKINDNPEFPNQFTELESFSKDVLSEISKNVEEFTGYDVKSDLKIEFPNLKEFKLLKGKKVFATKQSRKFVDDLFLSVANLDVKNIAELIEKDTEKFLVYSTYAKSYISKISTTYGDYLDSCIYLNKFILSNYPKIILYKQGQPYDSRKEQVESGYKGALKMTIVEEVVHSTQDNLQEINKNAATNVNSINEELANIVLKLGNNEADNLYEYLQLQTVPDNFPIAKKANLFFMLNPDNFVVNVLGPDVMTYSHVEIDPKISEIIPELPEIYQRWLQPIQEHHAAFSTMEGMAEFTVQNLLQNDDDFQNYLTTFMGMDFSSYKVRKNMGKELTEKVFEKFGKDAFRFLNEKPPGTRELKEPDRYLKRDLSTGSEHM
;
A
#
# COMPACT_ATOMS: atom_id res chain seq x y z
N LEU A 1 -17.31 -11.53 3.01
CA LEU A 1 -16.58 -10.66 2.08
C LEU A 1 -17.48 -9.56 1.49
N LEU A 2 -18.66 -9.92 0.94
CA LEU A 2 -19.66 -8.93 0.47
C LEU A 2 -20.17 -8.07 1.63
N ASP A 3 -20.38 -8.65 2.81
CA ASP A 3 -20.75 -7.91 4.02
C ASP A 3 -19.66 -6.93 4.44
N GLN A 4 -18.39 -7.29 4.30
CA GLN A 4 -17.27 -6.37 4.59
C GLN A 4 -17.18 -5.22 3.59
N ILE A 5 -17.37 -5.50 2.31
CA ILE A 5 -17.47 -4.43 1.29
C ILE A 5 -18.65 -3.52 1.58
N SER A 6 -19.79 -4.06 2.01
CA SER A 6 -20.96 -3.28 2.42
C SER A 6 -20.68 -2.37 3.60
N VAL A 7 -19.98 -2.86 4.63
CA VAL A 7 -19.57 -2.05 5.79
C VAL A 7 -18.64 -0.91 5.35
N GLU A 8 -17.66 -1.19 4.51
CA GLU A 8 -16.73 -0.17 4.01
C GLU A 8 -17.42 0.89 3.14
N ILE A 9 -18.44 0.47 2.35
CA ILE A 9 -19.32 1.39 1.61
C ILE A 9 -20.10 2.29 2.55
N ASP A 10 -20.61 1.75 3.64
CA ASP A 10 -21.37 2.52 4.63
C ASP A 10 -20.47 3.49 5.39
N GLU A 11 -19.24 3.09 5.75
CA GLU A 11 -18.24 3.99 6.33
C GLU A 11 -17.87 5.13 5.37
N GLU A 12 -17.70 4.85 4.08
CA GLU A 12 -17.43 5.90 3.09
C GLU A 12 -18.60 6.87 2.94
N LYS A 13 -19.83 6.37 2.94
CA LYS A 13 -21.02 7.21 2.95
C LYS A 13 -21.09 8.06 4.22
N GLU A 14 -20.79 7.49 5.38
CA GLU A 14 -20.76 8.21 6.65
C GLU A 14 -19.72 9.33 6.63
N ILE A 15 -18.50 9.04 6.12
CA ILE A 15 -17.44 10.05 5.96
C ILE A 15 -17.87 11.14 4.99
N SER A 16 -18.50 10.79 3.86
CA SER A 16 -18.99 11.75 2.88
C SER A 16 -20.10 12.63 3.47
N GLN A 17 -21.06 12.05 4.17
CA GLN A 17 -22.14 12.79 4.84
C GLN A 17 -21.60 13.70 5.95
N LEU A 18 -20.58 13.23 6.68
CA LEU A 18 -19.93 14.03 7.72
C LEU A 18 -19.17 15.20 7.08
N ALA A 19 -18.47 14.98 5.97
CA ALA A 19 -17.78 16.03 5.24
C ALA A 19 -18.76 17.08 4.67
N GLU A 20 -19.90 16.65 4.09
CA GLU A 20 -20.95 17.56 3.64
C GLU A 20 -21.50 18.38 4.80
N LYS A 21 -21.85 17.73 5.92
CA LYS A 21 -22.35 18.41 7.13
C LYS A 21 -21.34 19.43 7.68
N ILE A 22 -20.05 19.13 7.65
CA ILE A 22 -19.01 20.05 8.11
C ILE A 22 -18.85 21.21 7.11
N ASN A 23 -18.90 20.94 5.81
CA ASN A 23 -18.80 21.96 4.78
C ASN A 23 -19.99 22.92 4.73
N ASP A 24 -21.19 22.44 5.06
CA ASP A 24 -22.40 23.25 5.15
C ASP A 24 -22.49 24.05 6.46
N ASN A 25 -21.63 23.74 7.42
CA ASN A 25 -21.58 24.46 8.68
C ASN A 25 -20.79 25.78 8.52
N PRO A 26 -21.40 26.95 8.72
CA PRO A 26 -20.73 28.24 8.62
C PRO A 26 -19.56 28.42 9.60
N GLU A 27 -19.53 27.64 10.68
CA GLU A 27 -18.41 27.59 11.62
C GLU A 27 -17.18 26.87 11.04
N PHE A 28 -17.34 26.10 9.94
CA PHE A 28 -16.27 25.39 9.23
C PHE A 28 -16.24 25.79 7.76
N PRO A 29 -15.94 27.03 7.41
CA PRO A 29 -15.93 27.48 6.03
C PRO A 29 -14.95 26.67 5.19
N ASN A 30 -15.36 26.41 3.93
CA ASN A 30 -14.50 25.71 2.97
C ASN A 30 -13.34 26.65 2.58
N GLN A 31 -12.14 26.40 3.10
CA GLN A 31 -11.04 27.36 3.04
C GLN A 31 -9.96 27.02 2.02
N PHE A 32 -9.98 25.83 1.42
CA PHE A 32 -8.92 25.42 0.50
C PHE A 32 -9.34 25.61 -0.97
N THR A 33 -9.71 26.83 -1.33
CA THR A 33 -9.93 27.24 -2.74
C THR A 33 -8.62 27.29 -3.54
N GLU A 34 -7.48 27.35 -2.84
CA GLU A 34 -6.14 27.50 -3.44
C GLU A 34 -5.33 26.21 -3.50
N LEU A 35 -5.91 25.06 -3.11
CA LEU A 35 -5.19 23.78 -3.06
C LEU A 35 -4.41 23.48 -4.35
N GLU A 36 -5.04 23.69 -5.51
CA GLU A 36 -4.44 23.36 -6.80
C GLU A 36 -3.28 24.27 -7.17
N SER A 37 -3.39 25.57 -6.93
CA SER A 37 -2.30 26.51 -7.19
C SER A 37 -1.15 26.29 -6.21
N PHE A 38 -1.47 26.19 -4.92
CA PHE A 38 -0.48 25.92 -3.88
C PHE A 38 0.29 24.61 -4.13
N SER A 39 -0.40 23.54 -4.53
CA SER A 39 0.24 22.25 -4.83
C SER A 39 1.24 22.34 -5.99
N LYS A 40 0.92 23.12 -7.03
CA LYS A 40 1.81 23.31 -8.18
C LYS A 40 3.05 24.12 -7.81
N ASP A 41 2.88 25.16 -7.00
CA ASP A 41 3.99 25.97 -6.50
C ASP A 41 4.92 25.15 -5.62
N VAL A 42 4.34 24.39 -4.68
CA VAL A 42 5.05 23.48 -3.78
C VAL A 42 5.77 22.36 -4.57
N LEU A 43 5.15 21.80 -5.63
CA LEU A 43 5.80 20.77 -6.44
C LEU A 43 7.12 21.26 -7.04
N SER A 44 7.14 22.48 -7.59
CA SER A 44 8.35 23.05 -8.20
C SER A 44 9.49 23.21 -7.19
N GLU A 45 9.18 23.68 -6.00
CA GLU A 45 10.16 23.85 -4.92
C GLU A 45 10.64 22.48 -4.39
N ILE A 46 9.70 21.58 -4.10
CA ILE A 46 10.01 20.24 -3.56
C ILE A 46 10.84 19.42 -4.56
N SER A 47 10.50 19.46 -5.87
CA SER A 47 11.27 18.73 -6.88
C SER A 47 12.74 19.13 -6.85
N LYS A 48 13.01 20.42 -6.80
CA LYS A 48 14.38 20.92 -6.70
C LYS A 48 15.07 20.47 -5.39
N ASN A 49 14.37 20.57 -4.28
CA ASN A 49 14.93 20.16 -2.98
C ASN A 49 15.21 18.64 -2.93
N VAL A 50 14.34 17.82 -3.54
CA VAL A 50 14.56 16.36 -3.66
C VAL A 50 15.77 16.08 -4.55
N GLU A 51 15.92 16.74 -5.71
CA GLU A 51 17.10 16.60 -6.58
C GLU A 51 18.39 16.97 -5.83
N GLU A 52 18.38 18.10 -5.13
CA GLU A 52 19.52 18.55 -4.35
C GLU A 52 19.87 17.58 -3.21
N PHE A 53 18.88 16.98 -2.57
CA PHE A 53 19.07 16.07 -1.44
C PHE A 53 19.47 14.65 -1.87
N THR A 54 18.78 14.10 -2.87
CA THR A 54 18.97 12.71 -3.30
C THR A 54 20.05 12.52 -4.37
N GLY A 55 20.35 13.57 -5.13
CA GLY A 55 21.23 13.52 -6.30
C GLY A 55 20.60 12.88 -7.54
N TYR A 56 19.28 12.64 -7.53
CA TYR A 56 18.51 12.18 -8.70
C TYR A 56 17.77 13.31 -9.37
N ASP A 57 17.76 13.30 -10.71
CA ASP A 57 16.92 14.21 -11.48
C ASP A 57 15.44 13.79 -11.37
N VAL A 58 14.59 14.71 -11.00
CA VAL A 58 13.13 14.51 -11.00
C VAL A 58 12.62 14.63 -12.44
N LYS A 59 11.66 13.80 -12.82
CA LYS A 59 11.09 13.81 -14.18
C LYS A 59 10.52 15.18 -14.51
N SER A 60 10.98 15.76 -15.61
CA SER A 60 10.57 17.12 -16.05
C SER A 60 9.10 17.22 -16.48
N ASP A 61 8.45 16.09 -16.77
CA ASP A 61 7.03 15.96 -17.12
C ASP A 61 6.14 15.59 -15.93
N LEU A 62 6.71 15.57 -14.71
CA LEU A 62 5.95 15.29 -13.48
C LEU A 62 4.87 16.35 -13.27
N LYS A 63 3.64 15.91 -13.10
CA LYS A 63 2.48 16.77 -12.90
C LYS A 63 1.64 16.31 -11.72
N ILE A 64 0.75 17.21 -11.25
CA ILE A 64 -0.23 16.90 -10.21
C ILE A 64 -1.63 16.91 -10.81
N GLU A 65 -2.43 15.91 -10.48
CA GLU A 65 -3.85 15.81 -10.79
C GLU A 65 -4.68 15.57 -9.53
N PHE A 66 -5.95 15.99 -9.56
CA PHE A 66 -6.88 15.94 -8.44
C PHE A 66 -8.10 15.10 -8.80
N PRO A 67 -7.98 13.77 -8.85
CA PRO A 67 -9.09 12.89 -9.15
C PRO A 67 -10.16 12.99 -8.06
N ASN A 68 -11.42 12.82 -8.46
CA ASN A 68 -12.48 12.57 -7.49
C ASN A 68 -12.31 11.18 -6.85
N LEU A 69 -13.10 10.90 -5.79
CA LEU A 69 -12.95 9.65 -5.02
C LEU A 69 -13.13 8.39 -5.89
N LYS A 70 -14.06 8.39 -6.84
CA LYS A 70 -14.27 7.28 -7.78
C LYS A 70 -13.07 7.08 -8.70
N GLU A 71 -12.55 8.15 -9.27
CA GLU A 71 -11.37 8.11 -10.12
C GLU A 71 -10.14 7.64 -9.35
N PHE A 72 -10.00 8.08 -8.08
CA PHE A 72 -8.90 7.64 -7.21
C PHE A 72 -8.96 6.13 -6.91
N LYS A 73 -10.16 5.56 -6.70
CA LYS A 73 -10.35 4.11 -6.57
C LYS A 73 -9.91 3.36 -7.83
N LEU A 74 -10.24 3.88 -9.01
CA LEU A 74 -9.81 3.27 -10.28
C LEU A 74 -8.29 3.32 -10.47
N LEU A 75 -7.63 4.39 -10.03
CA LEU A 75 -6.16 4.47 -10.02
C LEU A 75 -5.54 3.39 -9.12
N LYS A 76 -6.11 3.14 -7.96
CA LYS A 76 -5.67 2.02 -7.09
C LYS A 76 -5.77 0.69 -7.80
N GLY A 77 -6.82 0.45 -8.59
CA GLY A 77 -6.95 -0.74 -9.43
C GLY A 77 -5.83 -0.88 -10.45
N LYS A 78 -5.38 0.21 -11.07
CA LYS A 78 -4.25 0.19 -12.01
C LYS A 78 -2.93 -0.18 -11.34
N LYS A 79 -2.75 0.13 -10.07
CA LYS A 79 -1.56 -0.22 -9.26
C LYS A 79 -1.55 -1.67 -8.75
N VAL A 80 -2.63 -2.42 -8.91
CA VAL A 80 -2.63 -3.84 -8.56
C VAL A 80 -1.78 -4.62 -9.55
N PHE A 81 -0.80 -5.34 -9.05
CA PHE A 81 0.13 -6.14 -9.86
C PHE A 81 -0.52 -7.45 -10.30
N ALA A 82 -1.35 -7.37 -11.32
CA ALA A 82 -2.06 -8.51 -11.89
C ALA A 82 -1.29 -9.14 -13.05
N THR A 83 -1.48 -10.46 -13.24
CA THR A 83 -1.01 -11.15 -14.45
C THR A 83 -1.74 -10.59 -15.68
N LYS A 84 -1.16 -10.80 -16.88
CA LYS A 84 -1.82 -10.37 -18.13
C LYS A 84 -3.21 -10.98 -18.29
N GLN A 85 -3.39 -12.23 -17.85
CA GLN A 85 -4.65 -12.96 -17.91
C GLN A 85 -5.70 -12.40 -16.94
N SER A 86 -5.24 -11.86 -15.82
CA SER A 86 -6.13 -11.36 -14.75
C SER A 86 -6.34 -9.86 -14.79
N ARG A 87 -5.61 -9.12 -15.64
CA ARG A 87 -5.69 -7.65 -15.73
C ARG A 87 -7.12 -7.16 -15.98
N LYS A 88 -7.81 -7.77 -16.94
CA LYS A 88 -9.21 -7.41 -17.24
C LYS A 88 -10.13 -7.65 -16.05
N PHE A 89 -9.97 -8.79 -15.36
CA PHE A 89 -10.76 -9.08 -14.16
C PHE A 89 -10.56 -8.03 -13.07
N VAL A 90 -9.31 -7.62 -12.82
CA VAL A 90 -8.99 -6.58 -11.83
C VAL A 90 -9.61 -5.24 -12.22
N ASP A 91 -9.54 -4.86 -13.49
CA ASP A 91 -10.14 -3.61 -13.99
C ASP A 91 -11.66 -3.62 -13.80
N ASP A 92 -12.33 -4.73 -14.14
CA ASP A 92 -13.78 -4.91 -13.97
C ASP A 92 -14.17 -4.91 -12.48
N LEU A 93 -13.37 -5.55 -11.61
CA LEU A 93 -13.57 -5.56 -10.15
C LEU A 93 -13.50 -4.15 -9.56
N PHE A 94 -12.42 -3.41 -9.86
CA PHE A 94 -12.26 -2.06 -9.35
C PHE A 94 -13.27 -1.07 -9.91
N LEU A 95 -13.71 -1.26 -11.15
CA LEU A 95 -14.81 -0.48 -11.74
C LEU A 95 -16.12 -0.74 -10.99
N SER A 96 -16.42 -2.00 -10.69
CA SER A 96 -17.62 -2.39 -9.95
C SER A 96 -17.61 -1.84 -8.52
N VAL A 97 -16.46 -1.92 -7.85
CA VAL A 97 -16.28 -1.36 -6.52
C VAL A 97 -16.41 0.17 -6.54
N ALA A 98 -15.77 0.85 -7.50
CA ALA A 98 -15.85 2.31 -7.62
C ALA A 98 -17.29 2.81 -7.90
N ASN A 99 -18.11 1.99 -8.56
CA ASN A 99 -19.52 2.26 -8.85
C ASN A 99 -20.47 1.72 -7.77
N LEU A 100 -19.96 1.01 -6.76
CA LEU A 100 -20.77 0.29 -5.77
C LEU A 100 -21.76 -0.72 -6.40
N ASP A 101 -21.33 -1.35 -7.51
CA ASP A 101 -22.13 -2.30 -8.27
C ASP A 101 -22.00 -3.71 -7.69
N VAL A 102 -22.77 -3.96 -6.63
CA VAL A 102 -22.79 -5.25 -5.92
C VAL A 102 -23.23 -6.40 -6.84
N LYS A 103 -24.12 -6.12 -7.82
CA LYS A 103 -24.58 -7.14 -8.75
C LYS A 103 -23.44 -7.63 -9.64
N ASN A 104 -22.69 -6.70 -10.23
CA ASN A 104 -21.56 -7.07 -11.09
C ASN A 104 -20.45 -7.75 -10.29
N ILE A 105 -20.22 -7.36 -9.02
CA ILE A 105 -19.29 -8.06 -8.14
C ILE A 105 -19.72 -9.52 -7.94
N ALA A 106 -21.01 -9.78 -7.71
CA ALA A 106 -21.53 -11.14 -7.59
C ALA A 106 -21.31 -11.96 -8.88
N GLU A 107 -21.57 -11.37 -10.06
CA GLU A 107 -21.31 -12.00 -11.36
C GLU A 107 -19.82 -12.33 -11.57
N LEU A 108 -18.91 -11.45 -11.12
CA LEU A 108 -17.46 -11.69 -11.17
C LEU A 108 -17.03 -12.85 -10.25
N ILE A 109 -17.66 -12.98 -9.07
CA ILE A 109 -17.40 -14.10 -8.15
C ILE A 109 -17.78 -15.43 -8.82
N GLU A 110 -18.94 -15.50 -9.44
CA GLU A 110 -19.43 -16.73 -10.08
C GLU A 110 -18.58 -17.12 -11.29
N LYS A 111 -18.09 -16.14 -12.03
CA LYS A 111 -17.39 -16.37 -13.29
C LYS A 111 -15.91 -16.72 -13.10
N ASP A 112 -15.21 -16.03 -12.21
CA ASP A 112 -13.77 -16.15 -12.01
C ASP A 112 -13.45 -16.16 -10.51
N THR A 113 -13.96 -17.17 -9.79
CA THR A 113 -13.85 -17.27 -8.33
C THR A 113 -12.39 -17.26 -7.84
N GLU A 114 -11.48 -17.95 -8.54
CA GLU A 114 -10.06 -17.99 -8.19
C GLU A 114 -9.42 -16.60 -8.22
N LYS A 115 -9.70 -15.81 -9.25
CA LYS A 115 -9.21 -14.44 -9.34
C LYS A 115 -9.84 -13.54 -8.28
N PHE A 116 -11.14 -13.75 -8.01
CA PHE A 116 -11.81 -13.00 -6.96
C PHE A 116 -11.16 -13.24 -5.60
N LEU A 117 -10.82 -14.47 -5.24
CA LEU A 117 -10.14 -14.77 -3.98
C LEU A 117 -8.82 -14.03 -3.84
N VAL A 118 -8.03 -13.96 -4.90
CA VAL A 118 -6.73 -13.27 -4.89
C VAL A 118 -6.89 -11.75 -4.84
N TYR A 119 -7.68 -11.18 -5.75
CA TYR A 119 -7.69 -9.73 -5.97
C TYR A 119 -8.71 -8.96 -5.12
N SER A 120 -9.67 -9.63 -4.51
CA SER A 120 -10.61 -8.99 -3.59
C SER A 120 -9.92 -8.46 -2.33
N THR A 121 -8.81 -9.05 -1.90
CA THR A 121 -8.01 -8.56 -0.77
C THR A 121 -7.38 -7.21 -1.06
N TYR A 122 -6.89 -7.01 -2.29
CA TYR A 122 -6.39 -5.69 -2.74
C TYR A 122 -7.51 -4.66 -2.80
N ALA A 123 -8.65 -5.01 -3.43
CA ALA A 123 -9.79 -4.14 -3.50
C ALA A 123 -10.24 -3.70 -2.10
N LYS A 124 -10.39 -4.65 -1.18
CA LYS A 124 -10.71 -4.38 0.22
C LYS A 124 -9.70 -3.45 0.88
N SER A 125 -8.40 -3.80 0.81
CA SER A 125 -7.34 -3.02 1.44
C SER A 125 -7.25 -1.60 0.89
N TYR A 126 -7.43 -1.41 -0.41
CA TYR A 126 -7.34 -0.09 -1.03
C TYR A 126 -8.58 0.75 -0.78
N ILE A 127 -9.76 0.16 -0.70
CA ILE A 127 -10.99 0.87 -0.37
C ILE A 127 -10.96 1.35 1.09
N SER A 128 -10.63 0.46 2.03
CA SER A 128 -10.57 0.82 3.46
C SER A 128 -9.50 1.88 3.76
N LYS A 129 -8.45 1.97 2.95
CA LYS A 129 -7.38 2.96 3.11
C LYS A 129 -7.62 4.26 2.34
N ILE A 130 -8.61 4.33 1.46
CA ILE A 130 -8.81 5.52 0.61
C ILE A 130 -9.14 6.76 1.44
N SER A 131 -9.77 6.58 2.58
CA SER A 131 -10.08 7.63 3.54
C SER A 131 -8.86 8.16 4.31
N THR A 132 -7.71 7.50 4.18
CA THR A 132 -6.45 7.89 4.83
C THR A 132 -5.31 8.10 3.83
N THR A 133 -5.54 7.87 2.54
CA THR A 133 -4.53 8.05 1.50
C THR A 133 -4.61 9.47 0.94
N TYR A 134 -3.57 10.26 1.16
CA TYR A 134 -3.50 11.63 0.68
C TYR A 134 -3.13 11.75 -0.78
N GLY A 135 -2.25 10.88 -1.28
CA GLY A 135 -1.79 10.89 -2.66
C GLY A 135 -1.28 9.55 -3.13
N ASP A 136 -0.86 9.50 -4.39
CA ASP A 136 -0.27 8.34 -5.04
C ASP A 136 0.45 8.74 -6.32
N TYR A 137 1.55 8.07 -6.65
CA TYR A 137 2.30 8.27 -7.88
C TYR A 137 2.02 7.15 -8.89
N LEU A 138 1.75 7.52 -10.14
CA LEU A 138 1.61 6.60 -11.27
C LEU A 138 1.88 7.32 -12.60
N ASP A 139 2.67 6.73 -13.48
CA ASP A 139 2.88 7.19 -14.85
C ASP A 139 3.24 8.69 -14.98
N SER A 140 4.29 9.15 -14.29
CA SER A 140 4.74 10.56 -14.23
C SER A 140 3.66 11.53 -13.72
N CYS A 141 2.71 11.05 -12.94
CA CYS A 141 1.68 11.88 -12.34
C CYS A 141 1.52 11.61 -10.86
N ILE A 142 1.47 12.66 -10.07
CA ILE A 142 1.09 12.63 -8.65
C ILE A 142 -0.42 12.89 -8.59
N TYR A 143 -1.16 11.93 -8.07
CA TYR A 143 -2.60 12.03 -7.87
C TYR A 143 -2.88 12.37 -6.42
N LEU A 144 -3.40 13.56 -6.16
CA LEU A 144 -3.75 14.01 -4.82
C LEU A 144 -5.23 13.78 -4.53
N ASN A 145 -5.52 13.12 -3.42
CA ASN A 145 -6.87 12.88 -2.95
C ASN A 145 -7.48 14.17 -2.37
N LYS A 146 -8.06 14.99 -3.25
CA LYS A 146 -8.64 16.27 -2.90
C LYS A 146 -9.68 16.16 -1.79
N PHE A 147 -10.52 15.10 -1.80
CA PHE A 147 -11.54 14.89 -0.79
C PHE A 147 -10.92 14.74 0.60
N ILE A 148 -9.91 13.90 0.74
CA ILE A 148 -9.24 13.66 2.02
C ILE A 148 -8.42 14.88 2.46
N LEU A 149 -7.61 15.42 1.58
CA LEU A 149 -6.81 16.62 1.88
C LEU A 149 -7.70 17.78 2.34
N SER A 150 -8.86 17.98 1.71
CA SER A 150 -9.76 19.08 2.05
C SER A 150 -10.58 18.87 3.32
N ASN A 151 -10.81 17.64 3.74
CA ASN A 151 -11.78 17.35 4.80
C ASN A 151 -11.19 16.69 6.04
N TYR A 152 -10.11 15.91 5.89
CA TYR A 152 -9.61 15.08 6.98
C TYR A 152 -9.22 15.85 8.26
N PRO A 153 -8.46 16.96 8.21
CA PRO A 153 -8.16 17.76 9.39
C PRO A 153 -9.42 18.31 10.06
N LYS A 154 -10.41 18.74 9.28
CA LYS A 154 -11.71 19.21 9.81
C LYS A 154 -12.46 18.08 10.51
N ILE A 155 -12.49 16.89 9.91
CA ILE A 155 -13.16 15.70 10.46
C ILE A 155 -12.53 15.32 11.79
N ILE A 156 -11.19 15.32 11.88
CA ILE A 156 -10.49 15.02 13.13
C ILE A 156 -10.89 16.02 14.24
N LEU A 157 -10.82 17.31 13.96
CA LEU A 157 -11.18 18.34 14.93
C LEU A 157 -12.64 18.24 15.36
N TYR A 158 -13.55 18.00 14.41
CA TYR A 158 -14.96 17.79 14.70
C TYR A 158 -15.18 16.56 15.60
N LYS A 159 -14.55 15.44 15.31
CA LYS A 159 -14.63 14.24 16.16
C LYS A 159 -14.04 14.45 17.56
N GLN A 160 -13.06 15.32 17.69
CA GLN A 160 -12.47 15.71 18.97
C GLN A 160 -13.32 16.74 19.76
N GLY A 161 -14.44 17.19 19.20
CA GLY A 161 -15.30 18.22 19.82
C GLY A 161 -14.62 19.58 19.97
N GLN A 162 -13.63 19.88 19.13
CA GLN A 162 -12.86 21.11 19.21
C GLN A 162 -13.55 22.24 18.43
N PRO A 163 -13.66 23.43 18.99
CA PRO A 163 -14.23 24.58 18.29
C PRO A 163 -13.29 25.02 17.16
N TYR A 164 -13.83 25.14 15.95
CA TYR A 164 -13.06 25.48 14.76
C TYR A 164 -12.42 26.86 14.81
N ASP A 165 -13.17 27.87 15.24
CA ASP A 165 -12.68 29.26 15.22
C ASP A 165 -11.39 29.48 16.00
N SER A 166 -11.19 28.72 17.08
CA SER A 166 -9.96 28.79 17.86
C SER A 166 -8.78 28.03 17.25
N ARG A 167 -9.01 27.29 16.15
CA ARG A 167 -8.01 26.42 15.52
C ARG A 167 -7.91 26.54 14.01
N LYS A 168 -8.46 27.61 13.44
CA LYS A 168 -8.45 27.85 11.99
C LYS A 168 -7.03 27.78 11.39
N GLU A 169 -6.11 28.52 11.99
CA GLU A 169 -4.71 28.56 11.55
C GLU A 169 -4.07 27.17 11.63
N GLN A 170 -4.35 26.42 12.69
CA GLN A 170 -3.84 25.08 12.88
C GLN A 170 -4.39 24.09 11.84
N VAL A 171 -5.66 24.20 11.44
CA VAL A 171 -6.25 23.39 10.37
C VAL A 171 -5.60 23.70 9.04
N GLU A 172 -5.43 24.98 8.71
CA GLU A 172 -4.79 25.40 7.45
C GLU A 172 -3.34 24.94 7.37
N SER A 173 -2.58 25.14 8.43
CA SER A 173 -1.20 24.65 8.54
C SER A 173 -1.14 23.12 8.44
N GLY A 174 -2.05 22.38 9.11
CA GLY A 174 -2.13 20.92 8.99
C GLY A 174 -2.40 20.44 7.57
N TYR A 175 -3.23 21.13 6.80
CA TYR A 175 -3.41 20.84 5.36
C TYR A 175 -2.12 21.01 4.57
N LYS A 176 -1.46 22.16 4.74
CA LYS A 176 -0.21 22.44 4.05
C LYS A 176 0.85 21.42 4.39
N GLY A 177 0.95 21.05 5.67
CA GLY A 177 1.90 20.03 6.14
C GLY A 177 1.64 18.65 5.53
N ALA A 178 0.38 18.18 5.55
CA ALA A 178 -0.01 16.92 4.91
C ALA A 178 0.30 16.90 3.41
N LEU A 179 0.02 18.02 2.73
CA LEU A 179 0.26 18.17 1.30
C LEU A 179 1.75 18.16 0.97
N LYS A 180 2.56 18.94 1.70
CA LYS A 180 4.02 18.97 1.50
C LYS A 180 4.62 17.57 1.71
N MET A 181 4.24 16.88 2.79
CA MET A 181 4.67 15.52 3.06
C MET A 181 4.37 14.59 1.88
N THR A 182 3.11 14.58 1.43
CA THR A 182 2.67 13.73 0.32
C THR A 182 3.43 14.04 -0.96
N ILE A 183 3.60 15.32 -1.31
CA ILE A 183 4.33 15.69 -2.53
C ILE A 183 5.79 15.25 -2.44
N VAL A 184 6.47 15.38 -1.29
CA VAL A 184 7.84 14.87 -1.12
C VAL A 184 7.90 13.36 -1.34
N GLU A 185 6.99 12.59 -0.71
CA GLU A 185 6.91 11.13 -0.88
C GLU A 185 6.77 10.75 -2.36
N GLU A 186 5.79 11.33 -3.05
CA GLU A 186 5.48 10.96 -4.44
C GLU A 186 6.54 11.46 -5.44
N VAL A 187 7.22 12.58 -5.15
CA VAL A 187 8.39 13.02 -5.94
C VAL A 187 9.54 12.03 -5.78
N VAL A 188 9.82 11.55 -4.57
CA VAL A 188 10.85 10.50 -4.37
C VAL A 188 10.46 9.22 -5.11
N HIS A 189 9.19 8.80 -5.05
CA HIS A 189 8.72 7.64 -5.81
C HIS A 189 8.91 7.79 -7.32
N SER A 190 8.84 9.02 -7.85
CA SER A 190 9.09 9.28 -9.27
C SER A 190 10.54 9.01 -9.72
N THR A 191 11.48 8.91 -8.79
CA THR A 191 12.90 8.63 -9.05
C THR A 191 13.30 7.17 -8.86
N GLN A 192 12.37 6.29 -8.47
CA GLN A 192 12.63 4.92 -8.05
C GLN A 192 12.24 3.86 -9.10
N ASP A 193 12.42 4.15 -10.39
CA ASP A 193 11.92 3.29 -11.49
C ASP A 193 12.40 1.83 -11.38
N ASN A 194 13.67 1.59 -11.03
CA ASN A 194 14.22 0.23 -10.90
C ASN A 194 13.58 -0.55 -9.74
N LEU A 195 13.43 0.08 -8.58
CA LEU A 195 12.76 -0.54 -7.43
C LEU A 195 11.28 -0.80 -7.71
N GLN A 196 10.60 0.11 -8.42
CA GLN A 196 9.22 -0.09 -8.84
C GLN A 196 9.07 -1.27 -9.80
N GLU A 197 10.02 -1.45 -10.75
CA GLU A 197 10.00 -2.59 -11.67
C GLU A 197 10.23 -3.91 -10.93
N ILE A 198 11.21 -3.98 -10.03
CA ILE A 198 11.46 -5.15 -9.18
C ILE A 198 10.21 -5.48 -8.37
N ASN A 199 9.64 -4.49 -7.69
CA ASN A 199 8.43 -4.64 -6.89
C ASN A 199 7.25 -5.17 -7.72
N LYS A 200 7.03 -4.61 -8.90
CA LYS A 200 5.98 -5.02 -9.84
C LYS A 200 6.16 -6.47 -10.30
N ASN A 201 7.37 -6.84 -10.71
CA ASN A 201 7.66 -8.17 -11.21
C ASN A 201 7.50 -9.22 -10.11
N ALA A 202 8.05 -8.95 -8.93
CA ALA A 202 7.93 -9.83 -7.78
C ALA A 202 6.47 -10.00 -7.33
N ALA A 203 5.72 -8.92 -7.16
CA ALA A 203 4.31 -8.97 -6.77
C ALA A 203 3.42 -9.64 -7.83
N THR A 204 3.72 -9.48 -9.12
CA THR A 204 3.01 -10.18 -10.20
C THR A 204 3.24 -11.69 -10.11
N ASN A 205 4.47 -12.12 -9.80
CA ASN A 205 4.79 -13.54 -9.59
C ASN A 205 4.08 -14.09 -8.35
N VAL A 206 4.06 -13.36 -7.24
CA VAL A 206 3.29 -13.74 -6.04
C VAL A 206 1.82 -13.95 -6.39
N ASN A 207 1.21 -13.01 -7.10
CA ASN A 207 -0.19 -13.12 -7.48
C ASN A 207 -0.48 -14.28 -8.43
N SER A 208 0.43 -14.60 -9.35
CA SER A 208 0.33 -15.79 -10.20
C SER A 208 0.31 -17.08 -9.39
N ILE A 209 1.18 -17.19 -8.37
CA ILE A 209 1.23 -18.34 -7.47
C ILE A 209 -0.04 -18.40 -6.60
N ASN A 210 -0.53 -17.26 -6.15
CA ASN A 210 -1.78 -17.19 -5.38
C ASN A 210 -3.00 -17.62 -6.23
N GLU A 211 -3.04 -17.28 -7.52
CA GLU A 211 -4.09 -17.77 -8.44
C GLU A 211 -4.04 -19.30 -8.58
N GLU A 212 -2.85 -19.88 -8.68
CA GLU A 212 -2.66 -21.33 -8.73
C GLU A 212 -3.17 -21.99 -7.44
N LEU A 213 -2.77 -21.47 -6.27
CA LEU A 213 -3.24 -21.96 -4.97
C LEU A 213 -4.77 -21.85 -4.84
N ALA A 214 -5.36 -20.73 -5.23
CA ALA A 214 -6.80 -20.54 -5.21
C ALA A 214 -7.50 -21.62 -6.05
N ASN A 215 -7.01 -21.90 -7.26
CA ASN A 215 -7.55 -22.93 -8.14
C ASN A 215 -7.45 -24.33 -7.53
N ILE A 216 -6.33 -24.68 -6.87
CA ILE A 216 -6.16 -25.97 -6.17
C ILE A 216 -7.19 -26.10 -5.04
N VAL A 217 -7.27 -25.09 -4.18
CA VAL A 217 -8.20 -25.11 -3.04
C VAL A 217 -9.67 -25.18 -3.50
N LEU A 218 -10.01 -24.49 -4.57
CA LEU A 218 -11.38 -24.55 -5.12
C LEU A 218 -11.74 -25.92 -5.71
N LYS A 219 -10.76 -26.72 -6.15
CA LYS A 219 -10.95 -28.08 -6.69
C LYS A 219 -10.98 -29.18 -5.61
N LEU A 220 -10.65 -28.88 -4.38
CA LEU A 220 -10.72 -29.86 -3.29
C LEU A 220 -12.13 -30.46 -3.20
N GLY A 221 -12.21 -31.76 -2.96
CA GLY A 221 -13.46 -32.44 -2.63
C GLY A 221 -14.03 -31.93 -1.30
N ASN A 222 -15.33 -32.11 -1.09
CA ASN A 222 -15.95 -31.64 0.16
C ASN A 222 -15.33 -32.33 1.39
N ASN A 223 -15.05 -33.63 1.32
CA ASN A 223 -14.43 -34.38 2.43
C ASN A 223 -13.00 -33.87 2.72
N GLU A 224 -12.22 -33.53 1.69
CA GLU A 224 -10.87 -32.98 1.84
C GLU A 224 -10.92 -31.60 2.49
N ALA A 225 -11.84 -30.74 2.05
CA ALA A 225 -12.06 -29.43 2.63
C ALA A 225 -12.52 -29.54 4.10
N ASP A 226 -13.43 -30.47 4.42
CA ASP A 226 -13.92 -30.71 5.78
C ASP A 226 -12.79 -31.21 6.70
N ASN A 227 -11.97 -32.14 6.24
CA ASN A 227 -10.81 -32.65 6.99
C ASN A 227 -9.80 -31.53 7.29
N LEU A 228 -9.52 -30.65 6.31
CA LEU A 228 -8.64 -29.48 6.52
C LEU A 228 -9.24 -28.49 7.51
N TYR A 229 -10.55 -28.24 7.44
CA TYR A 229 -11.26 -27.36 8.36
C TYR A 229 -11.16 -27.83 9.79
N GLU A 230 -11.40 -29.13 10.02
CA GLU A 230 -11.28 -29.76 11.34
C GLU A 230 -9.83 -29.71 11.84
N TYR A 231 -8.89 -30.07 10.98
CA TYR A 231 -7.47 -30.08 11.33
C TYR A 231 -6.94 -28.69 11.70
N LEU A 232 -7.31 -27.67 10.92
CA LEU A 232 -6.94 -26.28 11.17
C LEU A 232 -7.78 -25.60 12.24
N GLN A 233 -8.73 -26.29 12.84
CA GLN A 233 -9.65 -25.78 13.88
C GLN A 233 -10.37 -24.48 13.46
N LEU A 234 -10.77 -24.41 12.20
CA LEU A 234 -11.46 -23.22 11.67
C LEU A 234 -12.92 -23.20 12.14
N GLN A 235 -13.45 -21.98 12.30
CA GLN A 235 -14.87 -21.81 12.65
C GLN A 235 -15.75 -22.33 11.52
N THR A 236 -16.78 -23.11 11.88
CA THR A 236 -17.77 -23.63 10.92
C THR A 236 -18.49 -22.50 10.20
N VAL A 237 -18.55 -22.61 8.87
CA VAL A 237 -19.30 -21.70 8.01
C VAL A 237 -20.65 -22.35 7.71
N PRO A 238 -21.77 -21.59 7.66
CA PRO A 238 -23.07 -22.15 7.29
C PRO A 238 -23.04 -22.89 5.95
N ASP A 239 -23.70 -24.04 5.87
CA ASP A 239 -23.70 -24.93 4.69
C ASP A 239 -24.28 -24.30 3.42
N ASN A 240 -25.06 -23.23 3.57
CA ASN A 240 -25.60 -22.46 2.45
C ASN A 240 -24.56 -21.55 1.73
N PHE A 241 -23.31 -21.55 2.19
CA PHE A 241 -22.21 -20.86 1.54
C PHE A 241 -21.02 -21.80 1.24
N PRO A 242 -21.17 -22.76 0.31
CA PRO A 242 -20.10 -23.75 0.02
C PRO A 242 -18.77 -23.11 -0.40
N ILE A 243 -18.82 -22.00 -1.10
CA ILE A 243 -17.66 -21.22 -1.52
C ILE A 243 -16.94 -20.58 -0.32
N ALA A 244 -17.66 -20.18 0.74
CA ALA A 244 -17.07 -19.52 1.89
C ALA A 244 -16.09 -20.43 2.63
N LYS A 245 -16.37 -21.74 2.73
CA LYS A 245 -15.45 -22.71 3.32
C LYS A 245 -14.13 -22.78 2.56
N LYS A 246 -14.18 -22.91 1.24
CA LYS A 246 -12.98 -22.95 0.38
C LYS A 246 -12.25 -21.61 0.35
N ALA A 247 -12.97 -20.49 0.38
CA ALA A 247 -12.39 -19.18 0.50
C ALA A 247 -11.60 -19.02 1.81
N ASN A 248 -12.15 -19.45 2.94
CA ASN A 248 -11.45 -19.41 4.21
C ASN A 248 -10.21 -20.32 4.21
N LEU A 249 -10.30 -21.52 3.62
CA LEU A 249 -9.12 -22.39 3.44
C LEU A 249 -8.05 -21.70 2.59
N PHE A 250 -8.43 -21.07 1.48
CA PHE A 250 -7.48 -20.30 0.68
C PHE A 250 -6.80 -19.22 1.50
N PHE A 251 -7.54 -18.42 2.27
CA PHE A 251 -6.96 -17.38 3.10
C PHE A 251 -6.04 -17.92 4.20
N MET A 252 -6.35 -19.08 4.75
CA MET A 252 -5.50 -19.72 5.77
C MET A 252 -4.25 -20.36 5.17
N LEU A 253 -4.34 -20.90 3.97
CA LEU A 253 -3.22 -21.54 3.27
C LEU A 253 -2.41 -20.56 2.43
N ASN A 254 -2.95 -19.37 2.15
CA ASN A 254 -2.21 -18.34 1.42
C ASN A 254 -1.13 -17.73 2.31
N PRO A 255 0.16 -17.95 1.97
CA PRO A 255 1.26 -17.50 2.81
C PRO A 255 1.33 -15.97 2.94
N ASP A 256 0.90 -15.21 1.94
CA ASP A 256 0.90 -13.76 2.00
C ASP A 256 -0.08 -13.22 3.07
N ASN A 257 -1.23 -13.87 3.23
CA ASN A 257 -2.18 -13.49 4.27
C ASN A 257 -1.75 -13.95 5.67
N PHE A 258 -1.32 -15.19 5.80
CA PHE A 258 -1.05 -15.77 7.11
C PHE A 258 0.37 -15.49 7.61
N VAL A 259 1.37 -15.83 6.79
CA VAL A 259 2.77 -15.79 7.21
C VAL A 259 3.26 -14.35 7.34
N VAL A 260 2.97 -13.51 6.37
CA VAL A 260 3.46 -12.12 6.35
C VAL A 260 2.72 -11.23 7.35
N ASN A 261 1.40 -11.34 7.39
CA ASN A 261 0.59 -10.45 8.22
C ASN A 261 0.50 -10.89 9.69
N VAL A 262 0.60 -12.19 9.97
CA VAL A 262 0.49 -12.74 11.33
C VAL A 262 1.84 -12.90 12.00
N LEU A 263 2.83 -13.46 11.31
CA LEU A 263 4.16 -13.72 11.87
C LEU A 263 5.11 -12.53 11.78
N GLY A 264 4.72 -11.51 11.02
CA GLY A 264 5.48 -10.27 10.91
C GLY A 264 6.75 -10.37 10.05
N PRO A 265 7.63 -9.35 10.12
CA PRO A 265 8.76 -9.21 9.20
C PRO A 265 9.85 -10.29 9.36
N ASP A 266 9.88 -11.02 10.46
CA ASP A 266 10.91 -12.06 10.69
C ASP A 266 10.83 -13.19 9.66
N VAL A 267 9.64 -13.51 9.20
CA VAL A 267 9.39 -14.52 8.17
C VAL A 267 10.08 -14.18 6.84
N MET A 268 10.30 -12.91 6.58
CA MET A 268 10.98 -12.45 5.37
C MET A 268 12.45 -12.88 5.31
N THR A 269 13.01 -13.36 6.41
CA THR A 269 14.40 -13.83 6.47
C THR A 269 14.54 -15.35 6.35
N TYR A 270 13.44 -16.09 6.25
CA TYR A 270 13.45 -17.54 6.18
C TYR A 270 14.04 -18.02 4.85
N SER A 271 14.77 -19.13 4.90
CA SER A 271 15.33 -19.80 3.73
C SER A 271 14.37 -20.85 3.14
N HIS A 272 13.47 -21.35 3.94
CA HIS A 272 12.42 -22.30 3.54
C HIS A 272 11.27 -22.25 4.55
N VAL A 273 10.12 -22.79 4.14
CA VAL A 273 8.94 -23.00 4.99
C VAL A 273 8.58 -24.47 4.93
N GLU A 274 8.49 -25.10 6.10
CA GLU A 274 8.02 -26.48 6.20
C GLU A 274 6.49 -26.49 6.30
N ILE A 275 5.87 -27.33 5.48
CA ILE A 275 4.43 -27.55 5.51
C ILE A 275 4.14 -28.80 6.34
N ASP A 276 3.16 -28.72 7.22
CA ASP A 276 2.72 -29.84 8.02
C ASP A 276 2.37 -31.04 7.12
N PRO A 277 2.93 -32.25 7.39
CA PRO A 277 2.69 -33.45 6.59
C PRO A 277 1.20 -33.76 6.37
N LYS A 278 0.33 -33.53 7.37
CA LYS A 278 -1.11 -33.78 7.23
C LYS A 278 -1.78 -32.84 6.23
N ILE A 279 -1.29 -31.61 6.10
CA ILE A 279 -1.79 -30.68 5.09
C ILE A 279 -1.28 -31.11 3.71
N SER A 280 0.00 -31.53 3.61
CA SER A 280 0.61 -32.00 2.37
C SER A 280 0.03 -33.33 1.88
N GLU A 281 -0.52 -34.17 2.76
CA GLU A 281 -1.26 -35.38 2.37
C GLU A 281 -2.56 -35.05 1.63
N ILE A 282 -3.19 -33.92 1.96
CA ILE A 282 -4.45 -33.45 1.31
C ILE A 282 -4.16 -32.55 0.10
N ILE A 283 -3.12 -31.71 0.20
CA ILE A 283 -2.68 -30.81 -0.88
C ILE A 283 -1.21 -31.08 -1.17
N PRO A 284 -0.88 -32.09 -1.98
CA PRO A 284 0.51 -32.49 -2.26
C PRO A 284 1.34 -31.40 -2.96
N GLU A 285 0.68 -30.47 -3.66
CA GLU A 285 1.34 -29.38 -4.37
C GLU A 285 1.79 -28.23 -3.44
N LEU A 286 1.27 -28.15 -2.23
CA LEU A 286 1.47 -27.02 -1.33
C LEU A 286 2.95 -26.76 -0.97
N PRO A 287 3.80 -27.78 -0.68
CA PRO A 287 5.22 -27.55 -0.42
C PRO A 287 5.95 -26.89 -1.58
N GLU A 288 5.66 -27.30 -2.84
CA GLU A 288 6.26 -26.69 -4.03
C GLU A 288 5.77 -25.24 -4.23
N ILE A 289 4.48 -24.99 -4.01
CA ILE A 289 3.91 -23.65 -4.07
C ILE A 289 4.62 -22.71 -3.11
N TYR A 290 4.83 -23.13 -1.86
CA TYR A 290 5.52 -22.33 -0.85
C TYR A 290 7.00 -22.11 -1.19
N GLN A 291 7.66 -23.12 -1.76
CA GLN A 291 9.04 -22.99 -2.20
C GLN A 291 9.18 -21.94 -3.32
N ARG A 292 8.29 -21.94 -4.31
CA ARG A 292 8.27 -20.96 -5.41
C ARG A 292 7.84 -19.57 -4.96
N TRP A 293 6.98 -19.49 -3.94
CA TRP A 293 6.45 -18.24 -3.42
C TRP A 293 7.48 -17.45 -2.61
N LEU A 294 8.39 -18.13 -1.91
CA LEU A 294 9.26 -17.52 -0.90
C LEU A 294 10.16 -16.42 -1.49
N GLN A 295 10.83 -16.68 -2.60
CA GLN A 295 11.73 -15.69 -3.22
C GLN A 295 10.98 -14.46 -3.73
N PRO A 296 9.92 -14.56 -4.55
CA PRO A 296 9.18 -13.39 -5.01
C PRO A 296 8.60 -12.54 -3.88
N ILE A 297 8.10 -13.14 -2.81
CA ILE A 297 7.55 -12.37 -1.70
C ILE A 297 8.66 -11.61 -0.95
N GLN A 298 9.83 -12.20 -0.78
CA GLN A 298 10.98 -11.52 -0.19
C GLN A 298 11.45 -10.36 -1.05
N GLU A 299 11.53 -10.52 -2.36
CA GLU A 299 11.88 -9.45 -3.31
C GLU A 299 10.84 -8.32 -3.28
N HIS A 300 9.55 -8.65 -3.31
CA HIS A 300 8.47 -7.67 -3.18
C HIS A 300 8.58 -6.84 -1.90
N HIS A 301 8.72 -7.51 -0.76
CA HIS A 301 8.82 -6.80 0.51
C HIS A 301 10.11 -6.00 0.67
N ALA A 302 11.22 -6.49 0.14
CA ALA A 302 12.50 -5.77 0.18
C ALA A 302 12.43 -4.50 -0.67
N ALA A 303 11.97 -4.59 -1.90
CA ALA A 303 11.81 -3.44 -2.79
C ALA A 303 10.82 -2.41 -2.20
N PHE A 304 9.65 -2.88 -1.75
CA PHE A 304 8.64 -2.03 -1.14
C PHE A 304 9.18 -1.29 0.10
N SER A 305 9.81 -2.02 1.04
CA SER A 305 10.36 -1.41 2.27
C SER A 305 11.46 -0.39 1.95
N THR A 306 12.28 -0.65 0.94
CA THR A 306 13.33 0.27 0.50
C THR A 306 12.74 1.53 -0.10
N MET A 307 11.76 1.41 -1.00
CA MET A 307 11.09 2.54 -1.64
C MET A 307 10.45 3.47 -0.61
N GLU A 308 9.61 2.91 0.25
CA GLU A 308 8.91 3.66 1.29
C GLU A 308 9.87 4.25 2.33
N GLY A 309 10.95 3.52 2.65
CA GLY A 309 11.96 3.98 3.60
C GLY A 309 12.77 5.15 3.08
N MET A 310 13.15 5.14 1.80
CA MET A 310 13.83 6.27 1.15
C MET A 310 12.92 7.50 1.13
N ALA A 311 11.64 7.34 0.81
CA ALA A 311 10.67 8.43 0.83
C ALA A 311 10.49 9.02 2.23
N GLU A 312 10.27 8.19 3.25
CA GLU A 312 10.13 8.64 4.65
C GLU A 312 11.39 9.34 5.16
N PHE A 313 12.59 8.82 4.84
CA PHE A 313 13.84 9.45 5.20
C PHE A 313 13.99 10.84 4.57
N THR A 314 13.62 10.98 3.30
CA THR A 314 13.65 12.26 2.58
C THR A 314 12.66 13.26 3.16
N VAL A 315 11.42 12.84 3.43
CA VAL A 315 10.39 13.68 4.09
C VAL A 315 10.93 14.24 5.40
N GLN A 316 11.48 13.39 6.26
CA GLN A 316 11.94 13.81 7.57
C GLN A 316 13.11 14.81 7.48
N ASN A 317 14.02 14.62 6.52
CA ASN A 317 15.17 15.53 6.36
C ASN A 317 14.77 16.87 5.72
N LEU A 318 13.89 16.86 4.71
CA LEU A 318 13.51 18.10 4.04
C LEU A 318 12.50 18.93 4.84
N LEU A 319 11.61 18.27 5.60
CA LEU A 319 10.50 18.96 6.28
C LEU A 319 10.70 19.05 7.81
N GLN A 320 11.84 18.62 8.38
CA GLN A 320 12.06 18.64 9.83
C GLN A 320 11.89 20.01 10.49
N ASN A 321 12.16 21.09 9.77
CA ASN A 321 12.05 22.48 10.24
C ASN A 321 10.88 23.23 9.60
N ASP A 322 9.95 22.54 8.90
CA ASP A 322 8.77 23.14 8.31
C ASP A 322 7.64 23.19 9.34
N ASP A 323 7.19 24.40 9.67
CA ASP A 323 6.18 24.60 10.72
C ASP A 323 4.82 23.93 10.37
N ASP A 324 4.44 23.92 9.09
CA ASP A 324 3.21 23.27 8.65
C ASP A 324 3.30 21.75 8.85
N PHE A 325 4.44 21.15 8.52
CA PHE A 325 4.66 19.72 8.71
C PHE A 325 4.73 19.34 10.19
N GLN A 326 5.39 20.14 11.03
CA GLN A 326 5.43 19.91 12.47
C GLN A 326 4.03 20.02 13.10
N ASN A 327 3.23 20.98 12.66
CA ASN A 327 1.86 21.10 13.10
C ASN A 327 1.00 19.91 12.64
N TYR A 328 1.17 19.43 11.40
CA TYR A 328 0.52 18.22 10.93
C TYR A 328 0.84 17.00 11.80
N LEU A 329 2.14 16.75 12.07
CA LEU A 329 2.60 15.62 12.88
C LEU A 329 2.00 15.65 14.30
N THR A 330 2.03 16.80 14.93
CA THR A 330 1.60 16.93 16.34
C THR A 330 0.09 16.95 16.54
N THR A 331 -0.65 17.38 15.53
CA THR A 331 -2.10 17.61 15.65
C THR A 331 -2.94 16.55 14.98
N PHE A 332 -2.52 16.08 13.82
CA PHE A 332 -3.35 15.25 12.91
C PHE A 332 -2.81 13.84 12.69
N MET A 333 -1.54 13.60 12.94
CA MET A 333 -0.96 12.29 12.74
C MET A 333 -1.17 11.43 13.99
N GLY A 334 -1.92 10.32 13.82
CA GLY A 334 -2.09 9.30 14.84
C GLY A 334 -0.90 8.34 14.90
N MET A 335 -0.78 7.56 15.99
CA MET A 335 0.17 6.43 16.04
C MET A 335 -0.31 5.30 15.14
N ASP A 336 0.55 4.86 14.23
CA ASP A 336 0.31 3.71 13.35
C ASP A 336 1.29 2.58 13.70
N PHE A 337 0.73 1.43 14.11
CA PHE A 337 1.48 0.21 14.44
C PHE A 337 1.28 -0.89 13.39
N SER A 338 0.76 -0.55 12.20
CA SER A 338 0.54 -1.52 11.14
C SER A 338 1.84 -2.16 10.64
N SER A 339 1.73 -3.34 10.05
CA SER A 339 2.86 -4.02 9.39
C SER A 339 3.47 -3.16 8.27
N TYR A 340 2.67 -2.30 7.65
CA TYR A 340 3.11 -1.30 6.69
C TYR A 340 4.12 -0.32 7.32
N LYS A 341 3.78 0.26 8.47
CA LYS A 341 4.67 1.22 9.16
C LYS A 341 5.96 0.56 9.65
N VAL A 342 5.88 -0.69 10.12
CA VAL A 342 7.08 -1.46 10.51
C VAL A 342 8.03 -1.62 9.32
N ARG A 343 7.53 -2.00 8.15
CA ARG A 343 8.34 -2.16 6.94
C ARG A 343 8.93 -0.83 6.45
N LYS A 344 8.15 0.23 6.48
CA LYS A 344 8.58 1.60 6.14
C LYS A 344 9.73 2.05 7.07
N ASN A 345 9.61 1.79 8.37
CA ASN A 345 10.66 2.10 9.34
C ASN A 345 11.95 1.30 9.12
N MET A 346 11.85 -0.01 8.80
CA MET A 346 13.04 -0.82 8.47
C MET A 346 13.78 -0.26 7.25
N GLY A 347 13.06 0.10 6.20
CA GLY A 347 13.65 0.73 5.02
C GLY A 347 14.30 2.08 5.33
N LYS A 348 13.64 2.89 6.19
CA LYS A 348 14.17 4.17 6.63
C LYS A 348 15.49 4.01 7.42
N GLU A 349 15.53 3.10 8.40
CA GLU A 349 16.73 2.83 9.19
C GLU A 349 17.91 2.38 8.32
N LEU A 350 17.63 1.54 7.30
CA LEU A 350 18.65 1.17 6.33
C LEU A 350 19.11 2.39 5.53
N THR A 351 18.17 3.20 5.00
CA THR A 351 18.50 4.39 4.21
C THR A 351 19.36 5.37 5.02
N GLU A 352 19.01 5.61 6.26
CA GLU A 352 19.77 6.47 7.19
C GLU A 352 21.22 5.99 7.34
N LYS A 353 21.44 4.71 7.65
CA LYS A 353 22.79 4.13 7.79
C LYS A 353 23.60 4.17 6.50
N VAL A 354 22.96 3.93 5.35
CA VAL A 354 23.63 4.00 4.04
C VAL A 354 23.99 5.46 3.74
N PHE A 355 23.08 6.39 4.04
CA PHE A 355 23.32 7.83 3.86
C PHE A 355 24.42 8.37 4.78
N GLU A 356 24.48 7.95 6.04
CA GLU A 356 25.59 8.31 6.95
C GLU A 356 26.96 7.92 6.39
N LYS A 357 27.02 6.77 5.68
CA LYS A 357 28.28 6.27 5.11
C LYS A 357 28.64 6.88 3.76
N PHE A 358 27.66 7.09 2.89
CA PHE A 358 27.87 7.40 1.48
C PHE A 358 27.26 8.75 1.03
N GLY A 359 26.60 9.48 1.93
CA GLY A 359 25.90 10.71 1.56
C GLY A 359 24.83 10.48 0.48
N LYS A 360 24.74 11.38 -0.48
CA LYS A 360 23.75 11.31 -1.58
C LYS A 360 23.84 10.04 -2.43
N ASP A 361 25.04 9.45 -2.56
CA ASP A 361 25.21 8.18 -3.29
C ASP A 361 24.39 7.03 -2.69
N ALA A 362 23.93 7.15 -1.44
CA ALA A 362 23.06 6.19 -0.80
C ALA A 362 21.81 5.89 -1.63
N PHE A 363 21.17 6.93 -2.17
CA PHE A 363 19.95 6.78 -2.97
C PHE A 363 20.22 6.00 -4.26
N ARG A 364 21.33 6.29 -4.93
CA ARG A 364 21.77 5.56 -6.11
C ARG A 364 22.04 4.08 -5.78
N PHE A 365 22.79 3.81 -4.71
CA PHE A 365 23.10 2.42 -4.32
C PHE A 365 21.83 1.63 -3.98
N LEU A 366 20.90 2.20 -3.22
CA LEU A 366 19.66 1.54 -2.83
C LEU A 366 18.74 1.28 -4.02
N ASN A 367 18.74 2.14 -5.03
CA ASN A 367 17.94 1.97 -6.23
C ASN A 367 18.56 0.99 -7.23
N GLU A 368 19.89 1.09 -7.48
CA GLU A 368 20.58 0.25 -8.47
C GLU A 368 20.97 -1.14 -7.93
N LYS A 369 21.26 -1.24 -6.64
CA LYS A 369 21.67 -2.46 -5.94
C LYS A 369 20.78 -2.70 -4.71
N PRO A 370 19.49 -2.92 -4.88
CA PRO A 370 18.57 -2.98 -3.75
C PRO A 370 18.95 -4.03 -2.70
N PRO A 371 18.63 -3.79 -1.44
CA PRO A 371 18.87 -4.73 -0.36
C PRO A 371 17.94 -5.93 -0.45
N GLY A 372 18.36 -7.07 0.10
CA GLY A 372 17.45 -8.16 0.43
C GLY A 372 16.83 -7.96 1.82
N THR A 373 15.84 -8.80 2.15
CA THR A 373 15.12 -8.72 3.43
C THR A 373 16.02 -8.89 4.66
N ARG A 374 17.07 -9.73 4.56
CA ARG A 374 18.06 -9.89 5.65
C ARG A 374 18.88 -8.63 5.88
N GLU A 375 19.15 -7.87 4.85
CA GLU A 375 19.89 -6.62 4.94
C GLU A 375 19.04 -5.47 5.44
N LEU A 376 17.74 -5.48 5.16
CA LEU A 376 16.80 -4.57 5.79
C LEU A 376 16.77 -4.78 7.32
N LYS A 377 16.80 -6.03 7.77
CA LYS A 377 16.84 -6.36 9.20
C LYS A 377 18.20 -6.09 9.83
N GLU A 378 19.28 -6.31 9.07
CA GLU A 378 20.68 -6.15 9.51
C GLU A 378 21.43 -5.22 8.54
N PRO A 379 21.22 -3.89 8.60
CA PRO A 379 21.80 -2.92 7.65
C PRO A 379 23.33 -3.02 7.48
N ASP A 380 24.04 -3.44 8.51
CA ASP A 380 25.50 -3.63 8.46
C ASP A 380 25.94 -4.69 7.44
N ARG A 381 25.04 -5.60 7.05
CA ARG A 381 25.32 -6.56 5.96
C ARG A 381 25.34 -5.85 4.61
N TYR A 382 24.40 -4.95 4.38
CA TYR A 382 24.34 -4.14 3.15
C TYR A 382 25.60 -3.26 3.03
N LEU A 383 26.01 -2.63 4.13
CA LEU A 383 27.19 -1.78 4.15
C LEU A 383 28.52 -2.52 3.91
N LYS A 384 28.54 -3.86 4.01
CA LYS A 384 29.72 -4.71 3.69
C LYS A 384 29.80 -5.08 2.21
N ARG A 385 28.75 -4.82 1.41
CA ARG A 385 28.82 -5.02 -0.04
C ARG A 385 29.84 -4.09 -0.67
N ASP A 386 30.48 -4.54 -1.75
CA ASP A 386 31.18 -3.63 -2.64
C ASP A 386 30.17 -2.88 -3.51
N LEU A 387 29.84 -1.67 -3.09
CA LEU A 387 28.90 -0.81 -3.79
C LEU A 387 29.59 0.07 -4.83
N SER A 388 30.92 0.17 -4.80
CA SER A 388 31.72 1.06 -5.66
C SER A 388 31.90 0.53 -7.10
N THR A 389 31.70 -0.77 -7.35
CA THR A 389 31.92 -1.39 -8.67
C THR A 389 30.65 -1.30 -9.55
N GLY A 390 30.33 -0.14 -10.06
CA GLY A 390 29.17 0.07 -10.95
C GLY A 390 29.28 1.23 -11.94
N SER A 391 30.35 2.03 -11.89
CA SER A 391 30.49 3.25 -12.71
C SER A 391 31.43 3.15 -13.91
N GLU A 392 31.80 1.94 -14.38
CA GLU A 392 32.69 1.78 -15.55
C GLU A 392 32.06 1.07 -16.73
N HIS A 393 30.79 1.27 -17.03
CA HIS A 393 30.23 0.91 -18.34
C HIS A 393 29.06 1.85 -18.71
N MET A 394 29.40 3.05 -19.17
CA MET A 394 28.72 3.75 -20.27
C MET A 394 29.73 4.46 -21.11
#